data_2d7239a72af089f32e9dcb0d7c53fbe2
#
_entry.id   2d7239a72af089f32e9dcb0d7c53fbe2
#
_cell.length_a   1.000
_cell.length_b   1.000
_cell.length_c   1.000
_cell.angle_alpha   90.00
_cell.angle_beta   90.00
_cell.angle_gamma   90.00
#
_symmetry.space_group_name_H-M   'P 1'
#
loop_
_entity.id
_entity.type
_entity.pdbx_description
1 polymer ?
#
loop_
_entity_poly.entity_id
_entity_poly.type
_entity_poly.pdbx_seq_one_letter_code
_entity_poly.pdbx_strand_id
1 'polypeptide(L)'
;MGSNVVFFAWDRSIPGRERASGAHFQEFVQYLGSLQRDGTIQSFETVFLDPHGGDMNGFFLVRGERQKLDELVASTPWLTHITRASSHLNRAGTVRGVTGELVMERMALWTSCIPD
;
A
#
# COMPACT_ATOMS: atom_id res chain seq x y z
N MET A 1 11.29 4.67 -15.52
CA MET A 1 11.49 3.58 -14.56
C MET A 1 10.20 3.37 -13.78
N GLY A 2 9.58 2.21 -13.93
CA GLY A 2 8.26 1.94 -13.37
C GLY A 2 8.28 1.39 -11.95
N SER A 3 7.09 1.29 -11.37
CA SER A 3 6.87 0.66 -10.07
C SER A 3 5.86 -0.47 -10.25
N ASN A 4 6.06 -1.58 -9.57
CA ASN A 4 5.19 -2.76 -9.67
C ASN A 4 4.56 -3.16 -8.35
N VAL A 5 4.64 -2.30 -7.34
CA VAL A 5 3.93 -2.49 -6.08
C VAL A 5 3.31 -1.19 -5.59
N VAL A 6 2.25 -1.34 -4.81
CA VAL A 6 1.68 -0.29 -3.99
C VAL A 6 1.79 -0.76 -2.55
N PHE A 7 2.36 0.08 -1.71
CA PHE A 7 2.53 -0.19 -0.28
C PHE A 7 1.63 0.77 0.47
N PHE A 8 0.64 0.25 1.17
CA PHE A 8 -0.24 1.05 2.01
C PHE A 8 0.00 0.66 3.46
N ALA A 9 0.56 1.59 4.23
CA ALA A 9 0.96 1.33 5.60
C ALA A 9 0.28 2.30 6.57
N TRP A 10 0.22 1.91 7.84
CA TRP A 10 -0.37 2.74 8.89
C TRP A 10 0.36 2.55 10.21
N ASP A 11 0.22 3.58 11.07
CA ASP A 11 0.71 3.52 12.45
C ASP A 11 -0.32 2.79 13.31
N ARG A 12 -1.35 3.48 13.73
CA ARG A 12 -2.38 2.91 14.60
C ARG A 12 -3.70 3.64 14.43
N SER A 13 -4.76 3.04 14.98
CA SER A 13 -6.05 3.68 15.00
C SER A 13 -6.02 4.92 15.90
N ILE A 14 -6.72 5.97 15.48
CA ILE A 14 -6.96 7.12 16.33
C ILE A 14 -7.79 6.65 17.53
N PRO A 15 -7.41 6.99 18.79
CA PRO A 15 -8.17 6.55 19.95
C PRO A 15 -9.66 6.88 19.84
N GLY A 16 -10.50 5.91 20.11
CA GLY A 16 -11.95 6.03 19.99
C GLY A 16 -12.49 5.64 18.62
N ARG A 17 -11.63 5.40 17.63
CA ARG A 17 -12.07 5.06 16.26
C ARG A 17 -11.71 3.63 15.86
N GLU A 18 -11.41 2.79 16.82
CA GLU A 18 -11.00 1.40 16.58
C GLU A 18 -12.05 0.61 15.81
N ARG A 19 -13.35 0.80 16.12
CA ARG A 19 -14.41 0.11 15.39
C ARG A 19 -14.48 0.53 13.93
N ALA A 20 -14.28 1.81 13.65
CA ALA A 20 -14.23 2.31 12.28
C ALA A 20 -13.06 1.71 11.52
N SER A 21 -11.89 1.60 12.17
CA SER A 21 -10.72 0.96 11.56
C SER A 21 -10.99 -0.51 11.23
N GLY A 22 -11.59 -1.26 12.15
CA GLY A 22 -11.91 -2.66 11.92
C GLY A 22 -12.91 -2.85 10.78
N ALA A 23 -13.96 -2.04 10.73
CA ALA A 23 -14.96 -2.12 9.66
C ALA A 23 -14.35 -1.76 8.30
N HIS A 24 -13.56 -0.70 8.24
CA HIS A 24 -12.92 -0.27 7.00
C HIS A 24 -11.88 -1.28 6.53
N PHE A 25 -11.15 -1.91 7.45
CA PHE A 25 -10.21 -2.96 7.11
C PHE A 25 -10.91 -4.09 6.34
N GLN A 26 -12.06 -4.55 6.83
CA GLN A 26 -12.83 -5.60 6.17
C GLN A 26 -13.28 -5.18 4.77
N GLU A 27 -13.79 -3.96 4.63
CA GLU A 27 -14.19 -3.42 3.33
C GLU A 27 -13.01 -3.34 2.36
N PHE A 28 -11.86 -2.90 2.85
CA PHE A 28 -10.68 -2.73 2.01
C PHE A 28 -10.14 -4.08 1.52
N VAL A 29 -10.14 -5.09 2.38
CA VAL A 29 -9.75 -6.45 1.98
C VAL A 29 -10.69 -6.97 0.89
N GLN A 30 -11.99 -6.74 1.03
CA GLN A 30 -12.96 -7.14 -0.01
C GLN A 30 -12.72 -6.38 -1.31
N TYR A 31 -12.42 -5.10 -1.22
CA TYR A 31 -12.09 -4.27 -2.38
C TYR A 31 -10.84 -4.82 -3.11
N LEU A 32 -9.76 -5.07 -2.38
CA LEU A 32 -8.55 -5.65 -2.97
C LEU A 32 -8.82 -7.02 -3.58
N GLY A 33 -9.65 -7.84 -2.93
CA GLY A 33 -10.05 -9.14 -3.47
C GLY A 33 -10.78 -9.01 -4.80
N SER A 34 -11.66 -8.01 -4.94
CA SER A 34 -12.36 -7.76 -6.21
C SER A 34 -11.41 -7.31 -7.30
N LEU A 35 -10.42 -6.49 -6.97
CA LEU A 35 -9.41 -6.03 -7.92
C LEU A 35 -8.53 -7.18 -8.40
N GLN A 36 -8.25 -8.14 -7.53
CA GLN A 36 -7.49 -9.32 -7.92
C GLN A 36 -8.31 -10.21 -8.86
N ARG A 37 -9.60 -10.40 -8.57
CA ARG A 37 -10.47 -11.20 -9.41
C ARG A 37 -10.66 -10.61 -10.79
N ASP A 38 -10.73 -9.28 -10.92
CA ASP A 38 -10.92 -8.63 -12.21
C ASP A 38 -9.61 -8.35 -12.96
N GLY A 39 -8.47 -8.72 -12.38
CA GLY A 39 -7.18 -8.56 -13.02
C GLY A 39 -6.55 -7.18 -12.91
N THR A 40 -7.15 -6.26 -12.16
CA THR A 40 -6.56 -4.94 -11.93
C THR A 40 -5.25 -5.05 -11.17
N ILE A 41 -5.19 -5.97 -10.20
CA ILE A 41 -3.96 -6.29 -9.47
C ILE A 41 -3.66 -7.77 -9.63
N GLN A 42 -2.38 -8.14 -9.48
CA GLN A 42 -1.95 -9.53 -9.55
C GLN A 42 -2.18 -10.25 -8.23
N SER A 43 -1.82 -9.63 -7.12
CA SER A 43 -1.96 -10.20 -5.79
C SER A 43 -1.86 -9.10 -4.73
N PHE A 44 -2.26 -9.45 -3.53
CA PHE A 44 -2.01 -8.59 -2.37
C PHE A 44 -1.81 -9.46 -1.14
N GLU A 45 -1.13 -8.90 -0.17
CA GLU A 45 -1.00 -9.52 1.14
C GLU A 45 -1.07 -8.45 2.22
N THR A 46 -1.55 -8.86 3.37
CA THR A 46 -1.64 -8.01 4.55
C THR A 46 -0.65 -8.49 5.57
N VAL A 47 0.08 -7.57 6.17
CA VAL A 47 1.00 -7.90 7.26
C VAL A 47 0.64 -7.03 8.46
N PHE A 48 0.34 -7.67 9.58
CA PHE A 48 0.26 -7.00 10.88
C PHE A 48 1.58 -7.24 11.57
N LEU A 49 2.25 -6.17 11.95
CA LEU A 49 3.49 -6.28 12.70
C LEU A 49 3.18 -6.49 14.18
N ASP A 50 3.99 -7.31 14.83
CA ASP A 50 3.84 -7.49 16.27
C ASP A 50 4.12 -6.17 17.01
N PRO A 51 3.49 -5.92 18.15
CA PRO A 51 3.73 -4.70 18.90
C PRO A 51 5.20 -4.50 19.21
N HIS A 52 5.75 -3.36 18.82
CA HIS A 52 7.19 -3.10 18.91
C HIS A 52 7.53 -1.64 19.23
N GLY A 53 6.51 -0.80 19.46
CA GLY A 53 6.72 0.61 19.82
C GLY A 53 7.05 1.56 18.69
N GLY A 54 7.20 1.05 17.45
CA GLY A 54 7.47 1.90 16.29
C GLY A 54 6.21 2.46 15.64
N ASP A 55 6.39 3.25 14.58
CA ASP A 55 5.31 3.97 13.92
C ASP A 55 4.59 3.16 12.85
N MET A 56 5.17 2.07 12.37
CA MET A 56 4.53 1.21 11.39
C MET A 56 4.01 -0.03 12.08
N ASN A 57 2.68 -0.22 12.05
CA ASN A 57 2.07 -1.34 12.74
C ASN A 57 1.44 -2.36 11.79
N GLY A 58 1.31 -2.02 10.53
CA GLY A 58 0.83 -2.95 9.52
C GLY A 58 0.86 -2.35 8.14
N PHE A 59 0.69 -3.19 7.13
CA PHE A 59 0.63 -2.73 5.76
C PHE A 59 -0.06 -3.74 4.86
N PHE A 60 -0.54 -3.23 3.72
CA PHE A 60 -0.90 -4.02 2.56
C PHE A 60 0.20 -3.87 1.53
N LEU A 61 0.63 -4.98 0.94
CA LEU A 61 1.52 -4.96 -0.22
C LEU A 61 0.73 -5.45 -1.42
N VAL A 62 0.55 -4.60 -2.41
CA VAL A 62 -0.25 -4.87 -3.60
C VAL A 62 0.70 -4.95 -4.79
N ARG A 63 0.67 -6.08 -5.52
CA ARG A 63 1.50 -6.30 -6.70
C ARG A 63 0.66 -6.21 -7.96
N GLY A 64 1.25 -5.62 -8.99
CA GLY A 64 0.55 -5.52 -10.26
C GLY A 64 1.41 -4.91 -11.35
N GLU A 65 0.84 -4.86 -12.54
CA GLU A 65 1.48 -4.22 -13.68
C GLU A 65 1.47 -2.70 -13.47
N ARG A 66 2.56 -2.05 -13.83
CA ARG A 66 2.80 -0.62 -13.58
C ARG A 66 1.63 0.27 -13.99
N GLN A 67 1.18 0.11 -15.25
CA GLN A 67 0.15 1.00 -15.78
C GLN A 67 -1.18 0.82 -15.04
N LYS A 68 -1.55 -0.42 -14.74
CA LYS A 68 -2.77 -0.70 -13.98
C LYS A 68 -2.70 -0.15 -12.57
N LEU A 69 -1.54 -0.22 -11.93
CA LEU A 69 -1.36 0.35 -10.60
C LEU A 69 -1.39 1.88 -10.64
N ASP A 70 -0.80 2.50 -11.67
CA ASP A 70 -0.87 3.96 -11.85
C ASP A 70 -2.31 4.43 -11.96
N GLU A 71 -3.12 3.73 -12.75
CA GLU A 71 -4.54 4.05 -12.90
C GLU A 71 -5.32 3.80 -11.61
N LEU A 72 -5.01 2.71 -10.92
CA LEU A 72 -5.68 2.36 -9.67
C LEU A 72 -5.51 3.44 -8.60
N VAL A 73 -4.27 3.86 -8.34
CA VAL A 73 -4.02 4.82 -7.26
C VAL A 73 -4.55 6.22 -7.58
N ALA A 74 -4.83 6.49 -8.85
CA ALA A 74 -5.46 7.74 -9.29
C ALA A 74 -6.99 7.64 -9.34
N SER A 75 -7.56 6.45 -9.13
CA SER A 75 -9.00 6.24 -9.27
C SER A 75 -9.77 6.77 -8.07
N THR A 76 -11.01 7.17 -8.31
CA THR A 76 -11.90 7.65 -7.25
C THR A 76 -12.14 6.60 -6.16
N PRO A 77 -12.39 5.32 -6.47
CA PRO A 77 -12.56 4.32 -5.41
C PRO A 77 -11.34 4.19 -4.51
N TRP A 78 -10.12 4.18 -5.07
CA TRP A 78 -8.91 4.10 -4.28
C TRP A 78 -8.75 5.33 -3.38
N LEU A 79 -8.89 6.52 -3.97
CA LEU A 79 -8.76 7.77 -3.22
C LEU A 79 -9.82 7.89 -2.12
N THR A 80 -11.02 7.36 -2.35
CA THR A 80 -12.07 7.32 -1.33
C THR A 80 -11.63 6.47 -0.14
N HIS A 81 -11.06 5.29 -0.41
CA HIS A 81 -10.55 4.43 0.67
C HIS A 81 -9.41 5.11 1.44
N ILE A 82 -8.47 5.75 0.73
CA ILE A 82 -7.34 6.41 1.38
C ILE A 82 -7.81 7.58 2.23
N THR A 83 -8.74 8.36 1.73
CA THR A 83 -9.32 9.50 2.47
C THR A 83 -10.06 9.01 3.72
N ARG A 84 -10.86 7.95 3.59
CA ARG A 84 -11.53 7.34 4.75
C ARG A 84 -10.53 6.82 5.77
N ALA A 85 -9.46 6.18 5.31
CA ALA A 85 -8.42 5.67 6.21
C ALA A 85 -7.82 6.78 7.06
N SER A 86 -7.57 7.95 6.47
CA SER A 86 -7.00 9.08 7.19
C SER A 86 -7.92 9.62 8.29
N SER A 87 -9.20 9.30 8.25
CA SER A 87 -10.15 9.73 9.28
C SER A 87 -10.11 8.87 10.55
N HIS A 88 -9.51 7.69 10.50
CA HIS A 88 -9.46 6.78 11.64
C HIS A 88 -8.07 6.18 11.93
N LEU A 89 -7.09 6.39 11.04
CA LEU A 89 -5.72 5.89 11.22
C LEU A 89 -4.74 7.06 11.29
N ASN A 90 -3.76 6.93 12.15
CA ASN A 90 -2.61 7.84 12.18
C ASN A 90 -1.57 7.37 11.16
N ARG A 91 -0.99 8.32 10.44
CA ARG A 91 0.12 8.06 9.51
C ARG A 91 -0.18 6.96 8.52
N ALA A 92 -1.38 7.01 7.93
CA ALA A 92 -1.75 6.10 6.87
C ALA A 92 -1.38 6.72 5.53
N GLY A 93 -0.80 5.92 4.64
CA GLY A 93 -0.40 6.44 3.34
C GLY A 93 -0.01 5.38 2.35
N THR A 94 -0.01 5.79 1.09
CA THR A 94 0.29 4.96 -0.06
C THR A 94 1.63 5.36 -0.64
N VAL A 95 2.49 4.37 -0.88
CA VAL A 95 3.80 4.57 -1.51
C VAL A 95 3.95 3.58 -2.65
N ARG A 96 4.51 4.02 -3.75
CA ARG A 96 4.84 3.15 -4.88
C ARG A 96 6.26 2.64 -4.71
N GLY A 97 6.53 1.47 -5.25
CA GLY A 97 7.86 0.89 -5.16
C GLY A 97 8.07 -0.23 -6.14
N VAL A 98 9.20 -0.90 -6.02
CA VAL A 98 9.58 -2.02 -6.88
C VAL A 98 9.91 -3.24 -6.06
N THR A 99 9.69 -4.41 -6.69
CA THR A 99 10.07 -5.70 -6.12
C THR A 99 10.59 -6.59 -7.26
N GLY A 100 11.23 -7.69 -6.91
CA GLY A 100 11.73 -8.64 -7.89
C GLY A 100 12.87 -8.06 -8.73
N GLU A 101 12.84 -8.34 -10.02
CA GLU A 101 13.91 -7.91 -10.94
C GLU A 101 14.07 -6.40 -11.03
N LEU A 102 12.99 -5.64 -10.82
CA LEU A 102 13.06 -4.19 -10.88
C LEU A 102 13.94 -3.58 -9.78
N VAL A 103 14.18 -4.33 -8.71
CA VAL A 103 15.11 -3.90 -7.66
C VAL A 103 16.52 -3.72 -8.22
N MET A 104 16.93 -4.59 -9.16
CA MET A 104 18.25 -4.48 -9.77
C MET A 104 18.41 -3.20 -10.59
N GLU A 105 17.34 -2.77 -11.28
CA GLU A 105 17.38 -1.48 -12.00
C GLU A 105 17.57 -0.31 -11.02
N ARG A 106 16.86 -0.35 -9.89
CA ARG A 106 17.00 0.69 -8.86
C ARG A 106 18.37 0.66 -8.22
N MET A 107 18.96 -0.53 -8.02
CA MET A 107 20.32 -0.66 -7.52
C MET A 107 21.35 -0.06 -8.50
N ALA A 108 21.15 -0.30 -9.79
CA ALA A 108 22.03 0.27 -10.81
C ALA A 108 21.94 1.81 -10.80
N LEU A 109 20.74 2.35 -10.71
CA LEU A 109 20.53 3.80 -10.59
C LEU A 109 21.22 4.35 -9.34
N TRP A 110 20.98 3.70 -8.20
CA TRP A 110 21.58 4.12 -6.93
C TRP A 110 23.11 4.14 -7.01
N THR A 111 23.70 3.06 -7.56
CA THR A 111 25.15 2.96 -7.74
C THR A 111 25.68 4.11 -8.62
N SER A 112 24.96 4.45 -9.69
CA SER A 112 25.37 5.54 -10.59
C SER A 112 25.33 6.91 -9.92
N CYS A 113 24.59 7.04 -8.82
CA CYS A 113 24.47 8.30 -8.07
C CYS A 113 25.50 8.46 -6.96
N ILE A 114 26.31 7.43 -6.70
CA ILE A 114 27.32 7.48 -5.64
C ILE A 114 28.43 8.46 -6.10
N PRO A 115 28.76 9.50 -5.34
CA PRO A 115 29.85 10.41 -5.72
C PRO A 115 31.22 9.74 -5.57
N ASP A 116 32.16 10.17 -6.39
CA ASP A 116 33.56 9.70 -6.35
C ASP A 116 34.28 10.14 -5.07
#